data_bbc18d682f271d68f3ee5ebfef1fa715
#
_entry.id   bbc18d682f271d68f3ee5ebfef1fa715
#
_cell.length_a   1.000
_cell.length_b   1.000
_cell.length_c   1.000
_cell.angle_alpha   90.00
_cell.angle_beta   90.00
_cell.angle_gamma   90.00
#
_symmetry.space_group_name_H-M   'P 1'
#
loop_
_entity.id
_entity.type
_entity.pdbx_description
1 polymer ?
#
loop_
_entity_poly.entity_id
_entity_poly.type
_entity_poly.pdbx_seq_one_letter_code
_entity_poly.pdbx_strand_id
1 'polypeptide(L)'
;MKIALAKTVVLYGLLLAGLTYLLALIKFKFLFQELSVEFYVGVVAIVFTALGVWMGSKLVQKKREPGEQFVLNESARDHLGITEREIEVLGLMSAGHSNEEIARELFLSLHTVKSHVSHILSKLDVSRRTQAIEKARSLHLIPKSGSSLA
;
A
#
# COMPACT_ATOMS: atom_id res chain seq x y z
N MET A 1 -14.88 -2.88 -10.75
CA MET A 1 -13.91 -1.91 -10.28
C MET A 1 -13.75 -0.68 -11.18
N LYS A 2 -13.68 -0.81 -12.51
CA LYS A 2 -13.57 0.33 -13.47
C LYS A 2 -14.76 1.31 -13.46
N ILE A 3 -15.99 0.83 -13.26
CA ILE A 3 -17.23 1.65 -13.26
C ILE A 3 -17.32 2.57 -12.02
N ALA A 4 -16.87 2.13 -10.85
CA ALA A 4 -16.84 2.96 -9.64
C ALA A 4 -15.81 4.10 -9.76
N LEU A 5 -14.66 3.82 -10.36
CA LEU A 5 -13.63 4.83 -10.63
C LEU A 5 -14.12 5.91 -11.61
N ALA A 6 -14.80 5.50 -12.68
CA ALA A 6 -15.37 6.42 -13.67
C ALA A 6 -16.45 7.33 -13.04
N LYS A 7 -17.35 6.79 -12.22
CA LYS A 7 -18.36 7.58 -11.48
C LYS A 7 -17.71 8.60 -10.55
N THR A 8 -16.64 8.22 -9.86
CA THR A 8 -15.93 9.13 -8.96
C THR A 8 -15.25 10.25 -9.76
N VAL A 9 -14.59 9.96 -10.86
CA VAL A 9 -13.94 10.96 -11.73
C VAL A 9 -14.97 11.94 -12.31
N VAL A 10 -16.10 11.43 -12.80
CA VAL A 10 -17.19 12.28 -13.33
C VAL A 10 -17.79 13.17 -12.23
N LEU A 11 -18.01 12.63 -11.03
CA LEU A 11 -18.53 13.40 -9.89
C LEU A 11 -17.59 14.54 -9.50
N TYR A 12 -16.29 14.29 -9.44
CA TYR A 12 -15.29 15.31 -9.15
C TYR A 12 -15.16 16.34 -10.28
N GLY A 13 -15.26 15.92 -11.53
CA GLY A 13 -15.30 16.82 -12.69
C GLY A 13 -16.50 17.78 -12.64
N LEU A 14 -17.69 17.28 -12.29
CA LEU A 14 -18.89 18.08 -12.11
C LEU A 14 -18.79 19.06 -10.92
N LEU A 15 -18.22 18.60 -9.79
CA LEU A 15 -17.96 19.46 -8.63
C LEU A 15 -16.99 20.59 -8.97
N LEU A 16 -15.95 20.29 -9.73
CA LEU A 16 -14.94 21.27 -10.16
C LEU A 16 -15.53 22.27 -11.15
N ALA A 17 -16.35 21.81 -12.09
CA ALA A 17 -17.09 22.67 -13.02
C ALA A 17 -18.10 23.55 -12.29
N GLY A 18 -18.81 23.03 -11.29
CA GLY A 18 -19.72 23.78 -10.43
C GLY A 18 -18.99 24.84 -9.61
N LEU A 19 -17.83 24.52 -9.06
CA LEU A 19 -17.00 25.45 -8.29
C LEU A 19 -16.45 26.59 -9.17
N THR A 20 -15.98 26.28 -10.37
CA THR A 20 -15.51 27.31 -11.32
C THR A 20 -16.64 28.20 -11.81
N TYR A 21 -17.82 27.65 -12.04
CA TYR A 21 -19.01 28.41 -12.38
C TYR A 21 -19.45 29.31 -11.23
N LEU A 22 -19.46 28.83 -10.00
CA LEU A 22 -19.79 29.62 -8.80
C LEU A 22 -18.80 30.77 -8.60
N LEU A 23 -17.51 30.53 -8.78
CA LEU A 23 -16.48 31.55 -8.73
C LEU A 23 -16.65 32.60 -9.84
N ALA A 24 -17.08 32.19 -11.04
CA ALA A 24 -17.39 33.10 -12.14
C ALA A 24 -18.61 33.98 -11.81
N LEU A 25 -19.65 33.43 -11.17
CA LEU A 25 -20.84 34.21 -10.70
C LEU A 25 -20.48 35.21 -9.60
N ILE A 26 -19.62 34.82 -8.64
CA ILE A 26 -19.10 35.70 -7.59
C ILE A 26 -18.30 36.85 -8.22
N LYS A 27 -17.47 36.55 -9.19
CA LYS A 27 -16.69 37.54 -9.96
C LYS A 27 -17.63 38.54 -10.65
N PHE A 28 -18.69 38.06 -11.27
CA PHE A 28 -19.64 38.92 -11.99
C PHE A 28 -20.47 39.85 -11.04
N LYS A 29 -20.76 39.40 -9.83
CA LYS A 29 -21.62 40.11 -8.89
C LYS A 29 -20.91 41.03 -7.90
N PHE A 30 -19.66 40.71 -7.52
CA PHE A 30 -18.96 41.38 -6.41
C PHE A 30 -17.64 42.06 -6.80
N LEU A 31 -17.02 41.72 -7.95
CA LEU A 31 -15.64 42.09 -8.21
C LEU A 31 -15.44 43.15 -9.26
N PHE A 32 -16.46 43.97 -9.54
CA PHE A 32 -16.31 45.02 -10.58
C PHE A 32 -15.50 46.23 -10.10
N GLN A 33 -14.98 46.28 -8.89
CA GLN A 33 -14.32 47.48 -8.43
C GLN A 33 -12.90 47.41 -7.87
N GLU A 34 -12.31 46.37 -7.39
CA GLU A 34 -10.92 46.58 -6.87
C GLU A 34 -10.05 45.35 -6.48
N LEU A 35 -10.39 44.15 -6.85
CA LEU A 35 -9.46 43.03 -6.57
C LEU A 35 -8.63 42.68 -7.81
N SER A 36 -7.32 42.89 -7.74
CA SER A 36 -6.41 42.59 -8.83
C SER A 36 -6.51 41.14 -9.27
N VAL A 37 -6.33 40.87 -10.57
CA VAL A 37 -6.34 39.53 -11.18
C VAL A 37 -5.36 38.58 -10.44
N GLU A 38 -4.31 39.13 -9.87
CA GLU A 38 -3.31 38.41 -9.07
C GLU A 38 -3.88 37.76 -7.82
N PHE A 39 -4.80 38.44 -7.10
CA PHE A 39 -5.45 37.85 -5.92
C PHE A 39 -6.37 36.68 -6.31
N TYR A 40 -7.11 36.81 -7.41
CA TYR A 40 -7.96 35.74 -7.93
C TYR A 40 -7.14 34.50 -8.35
N VAL A 41 -6.05 34.71 -9.07
CA VAL A 41 -5.14 33.63 -9.47
C VAL A 41 -4.53 32.94 -8.24
N GLY A 42 -4.16 33.72 -7.21
CA GLY A 42 -3.64 33.17 -5.96
C GLY A 42 -4.62 32.27 -5.23
N VAL A 43 -5.89 32.70 -5.11
CA VAL A 43 -6.95 31.91 -4.46
C VAL A 43 -7.20 30.61 -5.24
N VAL A 44 -7.31 30.69 -6.55
CA VAL A 44 -7.50 29.51 -7.42
C VAL A 44 -6.34 28.53 -7.27
N ALA A 45 -5.10 29.02 -7.27
CA ALA A 45 -3.91 28.19 -7.10
C ALA A 45 -3.90 27.46 -5.75
N ILE A 46 -4.26 28.14 -4.65
CA ILE A 46 -4.36 27.52 -3.31
C ILE A 46 -5.42 26.42 -3.28
N VAL A 47 -6.61 26.66 -3.85
CA VAL A 47 -7.70 25.67 -3.89
C VAL A 47 -7.27 24.44 -4.70
N PHE A 48 -6.65 24.62 -5.85
CA PHE A 48 -6.19 23.51 -6.67
C PHE A 48 -5.05 22.71 -5.99
N THR A 49 -4.14 23.40 -5.31
CA THR A 49 -3.07 22.76 -4.55
C THR A 49 -3.64 21.93 -3.39
N ALA A 50 -4.57 22.50 -2.62
CA ALA A 50 -5.22 21.79 -1.51
C ALA A 50 -6.00 20.56 -2.00
N LEU A 51 -6.76 20.69 -3.10
CA LEU A 51 -7.45 19.57 -3.74
C LEU A 51 -6.49 18.51 -4.25
N GLY A 52 -5.39 18.90 -4.86
CA GLY A 52 -4.35 17.98 -5.36
C GLY A 52 -3.69 17.19 -4.23
N VAL A 53 -3.32 17.87 -3.13
CA VAL A 53 -2.76 17.23 -1.94
C VAL A 53 -3.78 16.28 -1.29
N TRP A 54 -5.03 16.71 -1.15
CA TRP A 54 -6.09 15.88 -0.57
C TRP A 54 -6.39 14.63 -1.42
N MET A 55 -6.49 14.80 -2.74
CA MET A 55 -6.70 13.70 -3.68
C MET A 55 -5.49 12.74 -3.68
N GLY A 56 -4.27 13.29 -3.70
CA GLY A 56 -3.04 12.52 -3.63
C GLY A 56 -2.94 11.71 -2.34
N SER A 57 -3.27 12.32 -1.19
CA SER A 57 -3.26 11.62 0.09
C SER A 57 -4.30 10.49 0.14
N LYS A 58 -5.49 10.66 -0.41
CA LYS A 58 -6.51 9.60 -0.51
C LYS A 58 -6.09 8.45 -1.43
N LEU A 59 -5.42 8.75 -2.54
CA LEU A 59 -4.91 7.71 -3.46
C LEU A 59 -3.77 6.90 -2.82
N VAL A 60 -2.91 7.56 -2.04
CA VAL A 60 -1.82 6.91 -1.30
C VAL A 60 -2.37 6.12 -0.12
N GLN A 61 -3.35 6.63 0.63
CA GLN A 61 -3.99 5.93 1.74
C GLN A 61 -4.77 4.70 1.31
N LYS A 62 -5.35 4.67 0.11
CA LYS A 62 -6.05 3.49 -0.41
C LYS A 62 -5.12 2.30 -0.66
N LYS A 63 -3.80 2.51 -0.66
CA LYS A 63 -2.77 1.45 -0.70
C LYS A 63 -2.38 0.93 0.69
N ARG A 64 -2.81 1.62 1.75
CA ARG A 64 -2.68 1.17 3.14
C ARG A 64 -4.07 0.83 3.63
N GLU A 65 -4.54 -0.39 3.38
CA GLU A 65 -5.68 -0.91 4.14
C GLU A 65 -5.28 -0.90 5.62
N PRO A 66 -6.10 -0.27 6.50
CA PRO A 66 -5.82 -0.31 7.93
C PRO A 66 -5.95 -1.78 8.36
N GLY A 67 -4.82 -2.39 8.76
CA GLY A 67 -4.74 -3.57 9.58
C GLY A 67 -5.90 -4.55 9.53
N GLU A 68 -6.08 -5.32 8.45
CA GLU A 68 -6.57 -6.68 8.65
C GLU A 68 -5.56 -7.31 9.61
N GLN A 69 -5.98 -7.61 10.82
CA GLN A 69 -5.17 -8.41 11.74
C GLN A 69 -4.77 -9.65 10.96
N PHE A 70 -3.47 -9.81 10.75
CA PHE A 70 -2.97 -10.97 10.03
C PHE A 70 -3.34 -12.21 10.83
N VAL A 71 -4.22 -13.03 10.27
CA VAL A 71 -4.56 -14.35 10.81
C VAL A 71 -3.79 -15.37 9.98
N LEU A 72 -2.85 -16.06 10.63
CA LEU A 72 -2.10 -17.14 10.01
C LEU A 72 -3.06 -18.23 9.55
N ASN A 73 -2.94 -18.64 8.30
CA ASN A 73 -3.68 -19.78 7.77
C ASN A 73 -3.04 -21.10 8.26
N GLU A 74 -3.45 -21.55 9.44
CA GLU A 74 -2.93 -22.77 10.05
C GLU A 74 -3.17 -24.01 9.18
N SER A 75 -4.31 -24.09 8.51
CA SER A 75 -4.62 -25.19 7.60
C SER A 75 -3.63 -25.28 6.43
N ALA A 76 -3.28 -24.16 5.82
CA ALA A 76 -2.28 -24.12 4.75
C ALA A 76 -0.88 -24.44 5.28
N ARG A 77 -0.51 -23.95 6.48
CA ARG A 77 0.76 -24.25 7.15
C ARG A 77 0.91 -25.76 7.38
N ASP A 78 -0.10 -26.37 7.95
CA ASP A 78 -0.08 -27.78 8.31
C ASP A 78 -0.09 -28.69 7.08
N HIS A 79 -0.87 -28.33 6.06
CA HIS A 79 -0.89 -29.08 4.78
C HIS A 79 0.47 -29.06 4.06
N LEU A 80 1.18 -27.95 4.12
CA LEU A 80 2.52 -27.81 3.54
C LEU A 80 3.63 -28.30 4.47
N GLY A 81 3.33 -28.64 5.71
CA GLY A 81 4.29 -29.05 6.73
C GLY A 81 5.30 -27.96 7.06
N ILE A 82 4.89 -26.69 6.99
CA ILE A 82 5.76 -25.55 7.30
C ILE A 82 5.80 -25.38 8.83
N THR A 83 7.01 -25.40 9.38
CA THR A 83 7.24 -25.25 10.82
C THR A 83 7.15 -23.77 11.25
N GLU A 84 6.94 -23.53 12.55
CA GLU A 84 6.97 -22.17 13.11
C GLU A 84 8.28 -21.43 12.78
N ARG A 85 9.40 -22.16 12.88
CA ARG A 85 10.71 -21.60 12.57
C ARG A 85 10.85 -21.20 11.11
N GLU A 86 10.24 -21.93 10.21
CA GLU A 86 10.20 -21.58 8.79
C GLU A 86 9.28 -20.38 8.53
N ILE A 87 8.21 -20.19 9.30
CA ILE A 87 7.38 -18.97 9.25
C ILE A 87 8.17 -17.74 9.70
N GLU A 88 8.95 -17.82 10.78
CA GLU A 88 9.83 -16.74 11.22
C GLU A 88 10.84 -16.37 10.13
N VAL A 89 11.51 -17.35 9.55
CA VAL A 89 12.45 -17.14 8.44
C VAL A 89 11.73 -16.50 7.24
N LEU A 90 10.55 -16.97 6.86
CA LEU A 90 9.71 -16.38 5.80
C LEU A 90 9.33 -14.93 6.08
N GLY A 91 9.00 -14.61 7.31
CA GLY A 91 8.69 -13.25 7.76
C GLY A 91 9.87 -12.32 7.51
N LEU A 92 11.07 -12.70 7.98
CA LEU A 92 12.29 -11.92 7.77
C LEU A 92 12.71 -11.85 6.29
N MET A 93 12.51 -12.93 5.54
CA MET A 93 12.68 -12.92 4.09
C MET A 93 11.77 -11.87 3.43
N SER A 94 10.52 -11.79 3.87
CA SER A 94 9.53 -10.85 3.31
C SER A 94 9.81 -9.40 3.68
N ALA A 95 10.48 -9.16 4.81
CA ALA A 95 10.98 -7.86 5.25
C ALA A 95 12.26 -7.41 4.49
N GLY A 96 12.85 -8.29 3.68
CA GLY A 96 14.00 -7.97 2.84
C GLY A 96 15.35 -8.34 3.44
N HIS A 97 15.38 -9.02 4.60
CA HIS A 97 16.64 -9.42 5.26
C HIS A 97 17.40 -10.44 4.42
N SER A 98 18.71 -10.28 4.32
CA SER A 98 19.63 -11.28 3.77
C SER A 98 19.74 -12.49 4.70
N ASN A 99 20.26 -13.63 4.20
CA ASN A 99 20.45 -14.81 5.04
C ASN A 99 21.41 -14.56 6.23
N GLU A 100 22.34 -13.63 6.09
CA GLU A 100 23.27 -13.24 7.16
C GLU A 100 22.57 -12.42 8.23
N GLU A 101 21.67 -11.52 7.83
CA GLU A 101 20.85 -10.73 8.75
C GLU A 101 19.86 -11.64 9.50
N ILE A 102 19.20 -12.58 8.79
CA ILE A 102 18.33 -13.58 9.40
C ILE A 102 19.10 -14.44 10.41
N ALA A 103 20.31 -14.84 10.08
CA ALA A 103 21.15 -15.63 10.98
C ALA A 103 21.46 -14.87 12.28
N ARG A 104 21.76 -13.59 12.17
CA ARG A 104 21.98 -12.71 13.35
C ARG A 104 20.73 -12.51 14.16
N GLU A 105 19.62 -12.19 13.51
CA GLU A 105 18.32 -11.92 14.16
C GLU A 105 17.79 -13.14 14.92
N LEU A 106 17.92 -14.33 14.33
CA LEU A 106 17.42 -15.57 14.90
C LEU A 106 18.46 -16.35 15.74
N PHE A 107 19.67 -15.79 15.92
CA PHE A 107 20.78 -16.45 16.62
C PHE A 107 21.11 -17.83 16.05
N LEU A 108 21.12 -17.95 14.72
CA LEU A 108 21.42 -19.18 13.99
C LEU A 108 22.74 -19.07 13.20
N SER A 109 23.28 -20.21 12.78
CA SER A 109 24.35 -20.21 11.79
C SER A 109 23.80 -19.85 10.41
N LEU A 110 24.64 -19.21 9.57
CA LEU A 110 24.30 -18.94 8.17
C LEU A 110 23.95 -20.23 7.41
N HIS A 111 24.62 -21.35 7.74
CA HIS A 111 24.33 -22.66 7.15
C HIS A 111 22.91 -23.13 7.49
N THR A 112 22.51 -22.99 8.76
CA THR A 112 21.17 -23.35 9.23
C THR A 112 20.09 -22.53 8.52
N VAL A 113 20.31 -21.23 8.38
CA VAL A 113 19.36 -20.36 7.63
C VAL A 113 19.26 -20.77 6.17
N LYS A 114 20.36 -21.06 5.50
CA LYS A 114 20.34 -21.57 4.12
C LYS A 114 19.55 -22.88 4.01
N SER A 115 19.68 -23.78 4.98
CA SER A 115 18.88 -25.01 5.02
C SER A 115 17.40 -24.73 5.19
N HIS A 116 17.01 -23.84 6.12
CA HIS A 116 15.62 -23.43 6.27
C HIS A 116 15.06 -22.82 4.99
N VAL A 117 15.79 -21.91 4.34
CA VAL A 117 15.38 -21.31 3.06
C VAL A 117 15.19 -22.38 1.99
N SER A 118 16.10 -23.36 1.89
CA SER A 118 15.97 -24.47 0.93
C SER A 118 14.73 -25.32 1.19
N HIS A 119 14.46 -25.65 2.46
CA HIS A 119 13.25 -26.40 2.83
C HIS A 119 11.97 -25.61 2.53
N ILE A 120 11.94 -24.31 2.81
CA ILE A 120 10.83 -23.44 2.47
C ILE A 120 10.55 -23.43 0.96
N LEU A 121 11.59 -23.26 0.14
CA LEU A 121 11.45 -23.30 -1.32
C LEU A 121 10.88 -24.62 -1.81
N SER A 122 11.38 -25.74 -1.27
CA SER A 122 10.90 -27.09 -1.59
C SER A 122 9.45 -27.30 -1.17
N LYS A 123 9.07 -26.94 0.07
CA LYS A 123 7.70 -27.10 0.60
C LYS A 123 6.69 -26.22 -0.14
N LEU A 124 7.11 -25.05 -0.56
CA LEU A 124 6.29 -24.15 -1.37
C LEU A 124 6.32 -24.48 -2.87
N ASP A 125 7.10 -25.48 -3.29
CA ASP A 125 7.27 -25.85 -4.70
C ASP A 125 7.61 -24.64 -5.59
N VAL A 126 8.70 -23.93 -5.23
CA VAL A 126 9.22 -22.77 -5.94
C VAL A 126 10.74 -22.78 -5.99
N SER A 127 11.32 -22.10 -7.00
CA SER A 127 12.77 -22.09 -7.20
C SER A 127 13.44 -20.79 -6.73
N ARG A 128 12.67 -19.71 -6.51
CA ARG A 128 13.22 -18.39 -6.22
C ARG A 128 12.64 -17.81 -4.93
N ARG A 129 13.49 -17.10 -4.19
CA ARG A 129 13.12 -16.40 -2.96
C ARG A 129 11.90 -15.48 -3.14
N THR A 130 11.84 -14.70 -4.21
CA THR A 130 10.71 -13.80 -4.50
C THR A 130 9.41 -14.57 -4.72
N GLN A 131 9.46 -15.70 -5.40
CA GLN A 131 8.30 -16.57 -5.60
C GLN A 131 7.81 -17.17 -4.28
N ALA A 132 8.74 -17.55 -3.37
CA ALA A 132 8.37 -18.05 -2.06
C ALA A 132 7.63 -16.99 -1.24
N ILE A 133 8.10 -15.75 -1.24
CA ILE A 133 7.44 -14.64 -0.56
C ILE A 133 6.04 -14.38 -1.14
N GLU A 134 5.89 -14.35 -2.46
CA GLU A 134 4.58 -14.14 -3.09
C GLU A 134 3.61 -15.28 -2.79
N LYS A 135 4.07 -16.54 -2.90
CA LYS A 135 3.26 -17.71 -2.63
C LYS A 135 2.85 -17.78 -1.16
N ALA A 136 3.77 -17.46 -0.23
CA ALA A 136 3.47 -17.40 1.19
C ALA A 136 2.43 -16.30 1.54
N ARG A 137 2.50 -15.15 0.86
CA ARG A 137 1.48 -14.09 0.99
C ARG A 137 0.12 -14.51 0.46
N SER A 138 0.08 -15.17 -0.70
CA SER A 138 -1.18 -15.64 -1.30
C SER A 138 -1.86 -16.72 -0.46
N LEU A 139 -1.09 -17.52 0.26
CA LEU A 139 -1.56 -18.56 1.18
C LEU A 139 -1.85 -18.04 2.60
N HIS A 140 -1.68 -16.74 2.87
CA HIS A 140 -1.81 -16.13 4.20
C HIS A 140 -0.90 -16.78 5.26
N LEU A 141 0.31 -17.17 4.87
CA LEU A 141 1.37 -17.66 5.78
C LEU A 141 2.19 -16.51 6.36
N ILE A 142 2.24 -15.39 5.66
CA ILE A 142 2.87 -14.14 6.11
C ILE A 142 2.00 -12.95 5.73
N PRO A 143 2.12 -11.80 6.46
CA PRO A 143 1.32 -10.62 6.18
C PRO A 143 1.55 -10.08 4.77
N LYS A 144 0.52 -9.45 4.20
CA LYS A 144 0.67 -8.63 2.98
C LYS A 144 1.61 -7.46 3.28
N SER A 145 2.37 -7.02 2.27
CA SER A 145 3.35 -5.92 2.41
C SER A 145 2.71 -4.72 3.12
N GLY A 146 3.20 -4.37 4.31
CA GLY A 146 2.78 -3.18 5.08
C GLY A 146 2.15 -3.44 6.44
N SER A 147 1.88 -4.69 6.85
CA SER A 147 1.48 -5.02 8.22
C SER A 147 2.69 -5.62 8.96
N SER A 148 3.04 -5.04 10.12
CA SER A 148 4.04 -5.58 11.03
C SER A 148 3.50 -6.84 11.69
N LEU A 149 4.37 -7.82 11.90
CA LEU A 149 4.15 -8.87 12.88
C LEU A 149 4.15 -8.17 14.26
N ALA A 150 3.01 -8.10 14.91
CA ALA A 150 2.90 -7.62 16.28
C ALA A 150 3.28 -8.75 17.23
#